data_c6c7fc469fdf1dce2ced6a62a57e7e1c
#
_entry.id   c6c7fc469fdf1dce2ced6a62a57e7e1c
#
_cell.length_a   1.000
_cell.length_b   1.000
_cell.length_c   1.000
_cell.angle_alpha   90.00
_cell.angle_beta   90.00
_cell.angle_gamma   90.00
#
_symmetry.space_group_name_H-M   'P 1'
#
loop_
_entity.id
_entity.type
_entity.pdbx_description
1 polymer ?
#
loop_
_entity_poly.entity_id
_entity_poly.type
_entity_poly.pdbx_seq_one_letter_code
_entity_poly.pdbx_strand_id
1 'polypeptide(L)'
;MNLEIKDLFSDLKLLKDSFEDLKDNHGWHFEELYPHEPNHVLNKDELIGEGFSYHERRIHNNQMFDLFHLYIEQFDNIIEKFYEIEKASSDVSLATESDDA
;
A
#
# COMPACT_ATOMS: atom_id res chain seq x y z
N MET A 1 26.51 5.64 2.22
CA MET A 1 25.37 5.26 1.35
C MET A 1 25.11 6.39 0.37
N ASN A 2 24.83 6.03 -0.89
CA ASN A 2 24.50 6.96 -1.96
C ASN A 2 23.24 7.77 -1.58
N LEU A 3 23.24 9.05 -1.92
CA LEU A 3 22.11 9.96 -1.64
C LEU A 3 20.82 9.49 -2.29
N GLU A 4 20.88 9.00 -3.52
CA GLU A 4 19.72 8.44 -4.25
C GLU A 4 19.14 7.23 -3.53
N ILE A 5 19.97 6.36 -2.97
CA ILE A 5 19.53 5.19 -2.20
C ILE A 5 18.87 5.65 -0.90
N LYS A 6 19.42 6.67 -0.23
CA LYS A 6 18.79 7.25 0.97
C LYS A 6 17.41 7.81 0.67
N ASP A 7 17.27 8.48 -0.47
CA ASP A 7 15.98 9.04 -0.91
C ASP A 7 14.96 7.92 -1.16
N LEU A 8 15.39 6.83 -1.78
CA LEU A 8 14.52 5.67 -2.00
C LEU A 8 14.07 5.02 -0.69
N PHE A 9 14.99 4.91 0.29
CA PHE A 9 14.61 4.40 1.61
C PHE A 9 13.62 5.31 2.32
N SER A 10 13.77 6.63 2.17
CA SER A 10 12.83 7.60 2.72
C SER A 10 11.45 7.44 2.07
N ASP A 11 11.40 7.30 0.76
CA ASP A 11 10.17 7.05 0.01
C ASP A 11 9.50 5.74 0.44
N LEU A 12 10.30 4.69 0.64
CA LEU A 12 9.81 3.39 1.09
C LEU A 12 9.22 3.47 2.51
N LYS A 13 9.85 4.22 3.41
CA LYS A 13 9.34 4.43 4.76
C LYS A 13 8.02 5.18 4.75
N LEU A 14 7.91 6.23 3.93
CA LEU A 14 6.67 6.99 3.78
C LEU A 14 5.55 6.10 3.25
N LEU A 15 5.86 5.25 2.29
CA LEU A 15 4.90 4.30 1.74
C LEU A 15 4.46 3.28 2.80
N LYS A 16 5.39 2.77 3.59
CA LYS A 16 5.09 1.87 4.71
C LYS A 16 4.15 2.53 5.71
N ASP A 17 4.43 3.78 6.09
CA ASP A 17 3.60 4.54 7.02
C ASP A 17 2.19 4.73 6.45
N SER A 18 2.07 4.99 5.15
CA SER A 18 0.78 5.09 4.46
C SER A 18 -0.01 3.79 4.54
N PHE A 19 0.64 2.65 4.38
CA PHE A 19 0.00 1.34 4.54
C PHE A 19 -0.45 1.08 5.97
N GLU A 20 0.36 1.47 6.95
CA GLU A 20 0.00 1.33 8.36
C GLU A 20 -1.23 2.17 8.70
N ASP A 21 -1.27 3.42 8.23
CA ASP A 21 -2.42 4.30 8.40
C ASP A 21 -3.66 3.73 7.74
N LEU A 22 -3.52 3.19 6.54
CA LEU A 22 -4.62 2.55 5.83
C LEU A 22 -5.15 1.34 6.58
N LYS A 23 -4.26 0.50 7.09
CA LYS A 23 -4.60 -0.68 7.89
C LYS A 23 -5.37 -0.28 9.15
N ASP A 24 -4.90 0.73 9.87
CA ASP A 24 -5.52 1.20 11.10
C ASP A 24 -6.91 1.80 10.83
N ASN A 25 -7.01 2.62 9.80
CA ASN A 25 -8.28 3.21 9.36
C ASN A 25 -9.28 2.12 8.96
N HIS A 26 -8.84 1.15 8.19
CA HIS A 26 -9.67 0.02 7.79
C HIS A 26 -10.15 -0.79 9.01
N GLY A 27 -9.25 -1.01 9.99
CA GLY A 27 -9.60 -1.72 11.21
C GLY A 27 -10.73 -1.06 11.98
N TRP A 28 -10.68 0.27 12.12
CA TRP A 28 -11.75 1.02 12.80
C TRP A 28 -13.07 0.94 12.03
N HIS A 29 -13.05 1.15 10.73
CA HIS A 29 -14.25 1.06 9.88
C HIS A 29 -14.80 -0.35 9.81
N PHE A 30 -13.94 -1.36 9.84
CA PHE A 30 -14.37 -2.75 9.83
C PHE A 30 -15.26 -3.07 11.03
N GLU A 31 -14.86 -2.64 12.22
CA GLU A 31 -15.65 -2.85 13.44
C GLU A 31 -17.00 -2.15 13.38
N GLU A 32 -17.07 -0.93 12.80
CA GLU A 32 -18.32 -0.19 12.63
C GLU A 32 -19.23 -0.81 11.58
N LEU A 33 -18.65 -1.29 10.48
CA LEU A 33 -19.42 -1.85 9.35
C LEU A 33 -19.87 -3.30 9.61
N TYR A 34 -19.17 -4.00 10.50
CA TYR A 34 -19.48 -5.41 10.83
C TYR A 34 -19.60 -5.56 12.36
N PRO A 35 -20.69 -5.08 12.96
CA PRO A 35 -20.83 -5.02 14.42
C PRO A 35 -21.11 -6.37 15.07
N HIS A 36 -21.41 -7.40 14.29
CA HIS A 36 -21.76 -8.73 14.78
C HIS A 36 -20.61 -9.71 14.63
N GLU A 37 -20.59 -10.74 15.46
CA GLU A 37 -19.64 -11.84 15.35
C GLU A 37 -19.80 -12.58 14.00
N PRO A 38 -18.72 -13.18 13.44
CA PRO A 38 -18.79 -13.83 12.13
C PRO A 38 -19.88 -14.91 11.98
N ASN A 39 -20.22 -15.59 13.07
CA ASN A 39 -21.20 -16.66 13.06
C ASN A 39 -22.58 -16.21 13.56
N HIS A 40 -22.77 -14.93 13.79
CA HIS A 40 -24.03 -14.39 14.26
C HIS A 40 -25.13 -14.55 13.22
N VAL A 41 -26.26 -15.14 13.62
CA VAL A 41 -27.46 -15.24 12.77
C VAL A 41 -28.29 -13.98 12.95
N LEU A 42 -28.45 -13.23 11.87
CA LEU A 42 -29.16 -11.96 11.90
C LEU A 42 -30.67 -12.19 12.02
N ASN A 43 -31.31 -11.44 12.93
CA ASN A 43 -32.75 -11.37 12.98
C ASN A 43 -33.26 -10.36 11.93
N LYS A 44 -34.57 -10.17 11.82
CA LYS A 44 -35.19 -9.32 10.80
C LYS A 44 -34.74 -7.86 10.91
N ASP A 45 -34.70 -7.31 12.12
CA ASP A 45 -34.29 -5.91 12.34
C ASP A 45 -32.82 -5.71 12.03
N GLU A 46 -31.97 -6.66 12.38
CA GLU A 46 -30.54 -6.67 12.04
C GLU A 46 -30.30 -6.76 10.54
N LEU A 47 -31.11 -7.57 9.82
CA LEU A 47 -31.05 -7.64 8.35
C LEU A 47 -31.40 -6.31 7.69
N ILE A 48 -32.38 -5.59 8.22
CA ILE A 48 -32.76 -4.25 7.74
C ILE A 48 -31.60 -3.29 7.96
N GLY A 49 -30.99 -3.31 9.15
CA GLY A 49 -29.80 -2.51 9.48
C GLY A 49 -28.64 -2.79 8.54
N GLU A 50 -28.36 -4.06 8.26
CA GLU A 50 -27.35 -4.46 7.30
C GLU A 50 -27.63 -3.92 5.90
N GLY A 51 -28.90 -3.91 5.47
CA GLY A 51 -29.31 -3.34 4.20
C GLY A 51 -28.99 -1.85 4.09
N PHE A 52 -29.20 -1.08 5.17
CA PHE A 52 -28.83 0.33 5.21
C PHE A 52 -27.32 0.57 5.19
N SER A 53 -26.55 -0.34 5.76
CA SER A 53 -25.09 -0.24 5.80
C SER A 53 -24.41 -0.69 4.50
N TYR A 54 -25.14 -1.36 3.61
CA TYR A 54 -24.59 -1.96 2.39
C TYR A 54 -23.87 -0.92 1.51
N HIS A 55 -24.49 0.22 1.30
CA HIS A 55 -23.93 1.28 0.44
C HIS A 55 -22.64 1.86 1.02
N GLU A 56 -22.61 2.12 2.33
CA GLU A 56 -21.40 2.61 3.01
C GLU A 56 -20.25 1.61 2.90
N ARG A 57 -20.54 0.32 3.10
CA ARG A 57 -19.54 -0.73 2.96
C ARG A 57 -18.97 -0.78 1.54
N ARG A 58 -19.84 -0.63 0.55
CA ARG A 58 -19.40 -0.64 -0.85
C ARG A 58 -18.51 0.56 -1.16
N ILE A 59 -18.85 1.75 -0.71
CA ILE A 59 -18.03 2.94 -0.87
C ILE A 59 -16.67 2.74 -0.19
N HIS A 60 -16.66 2.28 1.04
CA HIS A 60 -15.42 2.05 1.79
C HIS A 60 -14.51 1.03 1.07
N ASN A 61 -15.06 -0.08 0.62
CA ASN A 61 -14.30 -1.10 -0.09
C ASN A 61 -13.73 -0.58 -1.41
N ASN A 62 -14.48 0.25 -2.15
CA ASN A 62 -13.99 0.88 -3.37
C ASN A 62 -12.83 1.83 -3.09
N GLN A 63 -12.92 2.64 -2.04
CA GLN A 63 -11.85 3.53 -1.62
C GLN A 63 -10.60 2.75 -1.22
N MET A 64 -10.76 1.66 -0.49
CA MET A 64 -9.65 0.78 -0.12
C MET A 64 -8.96 0.20 -1.34
N PHE A 65 -9.74 -0.25 -2.32
CA PHE A 65 -9.24 -0.81 -3.56
C PHE A 65 -8.42 0.22 -4.35
N ASP A 66 -8.92 1.44 -4.47
CA ASP A 66 -8.23 2.54 -5.14
C ASP A 66 -6.91 2.88 -4.45
N LEU A 67 -6.89 2.91 -3.12
CA LEU A 67 -5.67 3.17 -2.35
C LEU A 67 -4.65 2.04 -2.50
N PHE A 68 -5.08 0.79 -2.55
CA PHE A 68 -4.19 -0.33 -2.83
C PHE A 68 -3.52 -0.19 -4.20
N HIS A 69 -4.29 0.17 -5.22
CA HIS A 69 -3.74 0.41 -6.56
C HIS A 69 -2.68 1.51 -6.54
N LEU A 70 -2.99 2.64 -5.90
CA LEU A 70 -2.07 3.76 -5.79
C LEU A 70 -0.77 3.36 -5.10
N TYR A 71 -0.86 2.63 -4.00
CA TYR A 71 0.31 2.22 -3.23
C TYR A 71 1.15 1.19 -3.98
N ILE A 72 0.53 0.28 -4.72
CA ILE A 72 1.24 -0.68 -5.58
C ILE A 72 2.01 0.06 -6.67
N GLU A 73 1.41 1.07 -7.31
CA GLU A 73 2.11 1.92 -8.28
C GLU A 73 3.32 2.62 -7.67
N GLN A 74 3.19 3.13 -6.44
CA GLN A 74 4.30 3.75 -5.73
C GLN A 74 5.41 2.75 -5.43
N PHE A 75 5.08 1.52 -5.05
CA PHE A 75 6.06 0.45 -4.89
C PHE A 75 6.80 0.16 -6.20
N ASP A 76 6.07 0.02 -7.30
CA ASP A 76 6.64 -0.25 -8.61
C ASP A 76 7.61 0.86 -9.01
N ASN A 77 7.27 2.12 -8.77
CA ASN A 77 8.14 3.26 -9.05
C ASN A 77 9.43 3.22 -8.23
N ILE A 78 9.35 2.85 -6.96
CA ILE A 78 10.52 2.70 -6.08
C ILE A 78 11.42 1.57 -6.59
N ILE A 79 10.83 0.43 -6.95
CA ILE A 79 11.55 -0.72 -7.49
C ILE A 79 12.28 -0.36 -8.80
N GLU A 80 11.59 0.32 -9.71
CA GLU A 80 12.20 0.78 -10.97
C GLU A 80 13.37 1.72 -10.73
N LYS A 81 13.22 2.68 -9.83
CA LYS A 81 14.31 3.62 -9.48
C LYS A 81 15.51 2.88 -8.89
N PHE A 82 15.25 1.89 -8.05
CA PHE A 82 16.32 1.06 -7.49
C PHE A 82 17.08 0.31 -8.58
N TYR A 83 16.40 -0.29 -9.54
CA TYR A 83 17.02 -0.97 -10.68
C TYR A 83 17.82 0.00 -11.55
N GLU A 84 17.33 1.21 -11.78
CA GLU A 84 18.06 2.24 -12.52
C GLU A 84 19.36 2.62 -11.82
N ILE A 85 19.35 2.77 -10.50
CA ILE A 85 20.53 3.07 -9.70
C ILE A 85 21.52 1.90 -9.75
N GLU A 86 21.05 0.67 -9.63
CA GLU A 86 21.85 -0.54 -9.70
C GLU A 86 22.51 -0.66 -11.07
N LYS A 87 21.78 -0.42 -12.14
CA LYS A 87 22.30 -0.44 -13.51
C LYS A 87 23.37 0.63 -13.73
N ALA A 88 23.12 1.85 -13.27
CA ALA A 88 24.08 2.94 -13.38
C ALA A 88 25.38 2.63 -12.62
N SER A 89 25.30 2.04 -11.44
CA SER A 89 26.47 1.59 -10.67
C SER A 89 27.24 0.51 -11.38
N SER A 90 26.57 -0.46 -12.01
CA SER A 90 27.20 -1.52 -12.80
C SER A 90 27.90 -0.96 -14.03
N ASP A 91 27.27 -0.04 -14.75
CA ASP A 91 27.84 0.61 -15.93
C ASP A 91 29.11 1.42 -15.56
N VAL A 92 29.09 2.13 -14.45
CA VAL A 92 30.25 2.88 -13.93
C VAL A 92 31.39 1.92 -13.57
N SER A 93 31.08 0.81 -12.90
CA SER A 93 32.06 -0.22 -12.55
C SER A 93 32.73 -0.84 -13.78
N LEU A 94 31.96 -1.14 -14.81
CA LEU A 94 32.47 -1.68 -16.08
C LEU A 94 33.37 -0.66 -16.80
N ALA A 95 33.00 0.62 -16.82
CA ALA A 95 33.81 1.68 -17.40
C ALA A 95 35.13 1.84 -16.68
N THR A 96 35.14 1.76 -15.34
CA THR A 96 36.36 1.82 -14.51
C THR A 96 37.27 0.65 -14.79
N GLU A 97 36.74 -0.57 -14.88
CA GLU A 97 37.52 -1.78 -15.22
C GLU A 97 38.13 -1.68 -16.62
N SER A 98 37.41 -1.15 -17.59
CA SER A 98 37.92 -0.93 -18.95
C SER A 98 39.06 0.09 -18.99
N ASP A 99 39.01 1.14 -18.17
CA ASP A 99 40.02 2.17 -18.07
C ASP A 99 41.31 1.63 -17.42
N ASP A 100 41.16 0.68 -16.50
CA ASP A 100 42.30 0.03 -15.82
C ASP A 100 43.02 -1.03 -16.68
N ALA A 101 42.39 -1.46 -17.73
CA ALA A 101 42.94 -2.43 -18.64
C ALA A 101 43.92 -1.78 -19.65
#